data_335820f168c585aa3356f01443fb29c4
#
_entry.id   335820f168c585aa3356f01443fb29c4
#
_cell.length_a   1.000
_cell.length_b   1.000
_cell.length_c   1.000
_cell.angle_alpha   90.00
_cell.angle_beta   90.00
_cell.angle_gamma   90.00
#
_symmetry.space_group_name_H-M   'P 1'
#
loop_
_entity.id
_entity.type
_entity.pdbx_description
1 polymer ?
#
loop_
_entity_poly.entity_id
_entity_poly.type
_entity_poly.pdbx_seq_one_letter_code
_entity_poly.pdbx_strand_id
1 'polypeptide(L)'
;MKNIGGDEPFGGDIPGTFLYDDTDKIMAFDVQDISNIEDDFNPANISGAYVPIVVPHNPRIRKVALFEGMDEFGRLQPLLGTAELATDWEGNPINWPDTQPYIDAGLVGQMQGSIAWHSPTTENPDLGSTEIWEIYNATGDAHPVHLHLVHFDIIDRQEFTADVVDQAVVQHNGLLGQGFRL
;
A
#
# COMPACT_ATOMS: atom_id res chain seq x y z
N MET A 1 16.72 20.49 0.89
CA MET A 1 16.31 19.07 1.06
C MET A 1 16.39 18.41 -0.30
N LYS A 2 16.99 17.24 -0.37
CA LYS A 2 17.10 16.47 -1.61
C LYS A 2 16.54 15.07 -1.42
N ASN A 3 15.98 14.50 -2.49
CA ASN A 3 15.63 13.10 -2.57
C ASN A 3 16.86 12.30 -3.00
N ILE A 4 17.25 11.32 -2.22
CA ILE A 4 18.35 10.38 -2.51
C ILE A 4 17.86 8.92 -2.52
N GLY A 5 16.54 8.71 -2.45
CA GLY A 5 15.95 7.37 -2.52
C GLY A 5 16.02 6.79 -3.93
N GLY A 6 16.24 5.49 -4.03
CA GLY A 6 16.12 4.74 -5.28
C GLY A 6 14.65 4.39 -5.59
N ASP A 7 14.41 3.88 -6.80
CA ASP A 7 13.07 3.44 -7.23
C ASP A 7 12.71 2.06 -6.67
N GLU A 8 13.71 1.26 -6.35
CA GLU A 8 13.49 -0.09 -5.85
C GLU A 8 13.01 -0.13 -4.39
N PRO A 9 12.34 -1.22 -3.99
CA PRO A 9 11.92 -1.43 -2.61
C PRO A 9 13.08 -1.41 -1.61
N PHE A 10 12.74 -1.48 -0.35
CA PHE A 10 13.67 -1.44 0.78
C PHE A 10 15.00 -2.16 0.51
N GLY A 11 16.09 -1.40 0.52
CA GLY A 11 17.44 -1.92 0.24
C GLY A 11 17.85 -1.87 -1.23
N GLY A 12 17.02 -1.35 -2.14
CA GLY A 12 17.35 -1.20 -3.54
C GLY A 12 18.50 -0.26 -3.83
N ASP A 13 19.03 -0.33 -5.04
CA ASP A 13 20.20 0.43 -5.49
C ASP A 13 19.96 1.95 -5.38
N ILE A 14 20.85 2.61 -4.67
CA ILE A 14 20.96 4.07 -4.70
C ILE A 14 21.86 4.43 -5.88
N PRO A 15 21.37 5.09 -6.92
CA PRO A 15 22.19 5.49 -8.06
C PRO A 15 23.42 6.27 -7.60
N GLY A 16 24.61 5.85 -8.01
CA GLY A 16 25.88 6.51 -7.64
C GLY A 16 26.06 7.91 -8.19
N THR A 17 25.25 8.28 -9.17
CA THR A 17 25.16 9.63 -9.77
C THR A 17 23.70 9.96 -10.01
N PHE A 18 23.19 10.95 -9.30
CA PHE A 18 21.87 11.50 -9.59
C PHE A 18 21.95 12.36 -10.85
N LEU A 19 21.37 11.86 -11.92
CA LEU A 19 21.21 12.59 -13.19
C LEU A 19 19.95 13.48 -13.21
N TYR A 20 19.32 13.66 -12.05
CA TYR A 20 18.03 14.34 -11.94
C TYR A 20 18.23 15.78 -11.45
N ASP A 21 18.57 16.68 -12.34
CA ASP A 21 18.67 18.11 -12.01
C ASP A 21 17.34 18.72 -11.51
N ASP A 22 16.21 18.04 -11.75
CA ASP A 22 14.89 18.56 -11.45
C ASP A 22 14.16 17.74 -10.35
N THR A 23 14.28 16.40 -10.35
CA THR A 23 13.51 15.54 -9.43
C THR A 23 14.21 15.27 -8.10
N ASP A 24 15.50 15.54 -7.97
CA ASP A 24 16.24 15.42 -6.70
C ASP A 24 15.97 16.58 -5.74
N LYS A 25 15.41 17.69 -6.22
CA LYS A 25 15.17 18.89 -5.43
C LYS A 25 13.74 18.92 -4.92
N ILE A 26 13.56 18.66 -3.63
CA ILE A 26 12.24 18.70 -3.00
C ILE A 26 11.93 20.12 -2.49
N MET A 27 12.89 20.76 -1.84
CA MET A 27 12.69 22.04 -1.16
C MET A 27 14.02 22.75 -0.92
N ALA A 28 14.01 24.07 -1.05
CA ALA A 28 15.10 24.95 -0.62
C ALA A 28 14.63 25.82 0.55
N PHE A 29 15.56 26.13 1.44
CA PHE A 29 15.36 27.08 2.52
C PHE A 29 16.33 28.25 2.30
N ASP A 30 15.78 29.42 2.11
CA ASP A 30 16.58 30.65 2.07
C ASP A 30 16.76 31.14 3.52
N VAL A 31 18.01 31.06 3.99
CA VAL A 31 18.34 31.53 5.34
C VAL A 31 18.54 33.04 5.30
N GLN A 32 17.77 33.76 6.06
CA GLN A 32 17.85 35.22 6.22
C GLN A 32 18.25 35.55 7.66
N ASP A 33 18.98 36.66 7.82
CA ASP A 33 19.25 37.20 9.15
C ASP A 33 17.95 37.78 9.74
N ILE A 34 17.39 37.10 10.71
CA ILE A 34 16.24 37.59 11.45
C ILE A 34 16.69 37.95 12.87
N SER A 35 16.58 39.24 13.18
CA SER A 35 16.75 39.72 14.55
C SER A 35 15.41 39.61 15.29
N ASN A 36 15.39 38.94 16.44
CA ASN A 36 14.31 38.88 17.43
C ASN A 36 13.19 37.84 17.18
N ILE A 37 13.48 36.65 16.68
CA ILE A 37 12.59 35.51 16.86
C ILE A 37 13.20 34.64 17.95
N GLU A 38 12.50 34.50 19.08
CA GLU A 38 12.78 33.45 20.04
C GLU A 38 12.18 32.17 19.49
N ASP A 39 13.03 31.21 19.12
CA ASP A 39 12.60 29.85 18.79
C ASP A 39 12.42 29.08 20.09
N ASP A 40 11.18 28.91 20.50
CA ASP A 40 10.77 28.13 21.68
C ASP A 40 10.48 26.66 21.34
N PHE A 41 10.73 26.24 20.09
CA PHE A 41 10.51 24.88 19.64
C PHE A 41 11.45 23.90 20.37
N ASN A 42 10.84 23.04 21.16
CA ASN A 42 11.55 21.94 21.83
C ASN A 42 11.10 20.58 21.27
N PRO A 43 11.94 19.88 20.50
CA PRO A 43 11.61 18.56 19.95
C PRO A 43 11.17 17.54 21.00
N ALA A 44 11.65 17.65 22.25
CA ALA A 44 11.26 16.75 23.33
C ALA A 44 9.77 16.88 23.70
N ASN A 45 9.14 18.04 23.44
CA ASN A 45 7.72 18.22 23.68
C ASN A 45 6.85 17.43 22.68
N ILE A 46 7.37 17.15 21.49
CA ILE A 46 6.67 16.34 20.49
C ILE A 46 6.74 14.87 20.88
N SER A 47 7.94 14.38 21.23
CA SER A 47 8.12 12.98 21.59
C SER A 47 7.36 12.58 22.86
N GLY A 48 7.15 13.52 23.80
CA GLY A 48 6.37 13.28 25.00
C GLY A 48 4.85 13.20 24.79
N ALA A 49 4.35 13.64 23.64
CA ALA A 49 2.93 13.57 23.28
C ALA A 49 2.53 12.29 22.54
N TYR A 50 3.52 11.50 22.08
CA TYR A 50 3.25 10.27 21.37
C TYR A 50 2.83 9.16 22.34
N VAL A 51 1.66 8.61 22.09
CA VAL A 51 1.14 7.44 22.81
C VAL A 51 1.12 6.26 21.84
N PRO A 52 1.95 5.24 22.05
CA PRO A 52 1.96 4.07 21.19
C PRO A 52 0.60 3.40 21.13
N ILE A 53 0.27 2.83 19.97
CA ILE A 53 -0.95 2.04 19.80
C ILE A 53 -0.83 0.77 20.65
N VAL A 54 -1.81 0.50 21.49
CA VAL A 54 -1.87 -0.73 22.26
C VAL A 54 -2.43 -1.84 21.38
N VAL A 55 -1.58 -2.80 21.04
CA VAL A 55 -1.99 -3.99 20.29
C VAL A 55 -2.73 -4.94 21.22
N PRO A 56 -3.98 -5.37 20.89
CA PRO A 56 -4.72 -6.34 21.69
C PRO A 56 -4.04 -7.71 21.71
N HIS A 57 -4.40 -8.56 22.67
CA HIS A 57 -3.76 -9.89 22.82
C HIS A 57 -3.91 -10.79 21.57
N ASN A 58 -5.06 -10.72 20.90
CA ASN A 58 -5.33 -11.44 19.65
C ASN A 58 -5.78 -10.42 18.58
N PRO A 59 -4.86 -9.65 17.98
CA PRO A 59 -5.23 -8.71 16.96
C PRO A 59 -5.66 -9.46 15.69
N ARG A 60 -6.62 -8.91 14.96
CA ARG A 60 -6.83 -9.38 13.59
C ARG A 60 -5.62 -8.99 12.75
N ILE A 61 -5.10 -9.95 12.01
CA ILE A 61 -4.03 -9.73 11.03
C ILE A 61 -4.69 -9.72 9.66
N ARG A 62 -4.46 -8.66 8.87
CA ARG A 62 -4.87 -8.56 7.46
C ARG A 62 -3.65 -8.61 6.58
N LYS A 63 -3.79 -9.34 5.47
CA LYS A 63 -2.72 -9.47 4.48
C LYS A 63 -3.17 -8.85 3.18
N VAL A 64 -2.62 -7.69 2.89
CA VAL A 64 -2.85 -6.96 1.64
C VAL A 64 -1.60 -6.96 0.78
N ALA A 65 -1.75 -6.79 -0.52
CA ALA A 65 -0.64 -6.79 -1.43
C ALA A 65 -0.69 -5.64 -2.43
N LEU A 66 0.49 -5.19 -2.84
CA LEU A 66 0.70 -4.23 -3.91
C LEU A 66 1.17 -5.02 -5.14
N PHE A 67 0.48 -4.82 -6.25
CA PHE A 67 0.76 -5.47 -7.52
C PHE A 67 0.93 -4.44 -8.63
N GLU A 68 1.61 -4.83 -9.70
CA GLU A 68 1.66 -4.09 -10.93
C GLU A 68 1.17 -4.97 -12.06
N GLY A 69 0.03 -4.63 -12.58
CA GLY A 69 -0.58 -5.31 -13.72
C GLY A 69 -0.61 -4.42 -14.95
N MET A 70 -1.42 -4.81 -15.92
CA MET A 70 -1.66 -4.03 -17.13
C MET A 70 -3.16 -3.89 -17.35
N ASP A 71 -3.56 -2.73 -17.84
CA ASP A 71 -4.93 -2.54 -18.30
C ASP A 71 -5.16 -3.19 -19.68
N GLU A 72 -6.38 -3.10 -20.20
CA GLU A 72 -6.78 -3.67 -21.49
C GLU A 72 -6.02 -3.07 -22.70
N PHE A 73 -5.33 -1.97 -22.51
CA PHE A 73 -4.49 -1.33 -23.54
C PHE A 73 -3.00 -1.63 -23.38
N GLY A 74 -2.63 -2.47 -22.40
CA GLY A 74 -1.24 -2.81 -22.11
C GLY A 74 -0.46 -1.71 -21.38
N ARG A 75 -1.16 -0.78 -20.71
CA ARG A 75 -0.54 0.25 -19.89
C ARG A 75 -0.35 -0.27 -18.47
N LEU A 76 0.79 0.05 -17.87
CA LEU A 76 1.07 -0.29 -16.47
C LEU A 76 -0.03 0.23 -15.56
N GLN A 77 -0.53 -0.64 -14.71
CA GLN A 77 -1.58 -0.35 -13.75
C GLN A 77 -1.14 -0.82 -12.36
N PRO A 78 -0.82 0.10 -11.43
CA PRO A 78 -0.64 -0.25 -10.03
C PRO A 78 -1.98 -0.71 -9.45
N LEU A 79 -1.98 -1.85 -8.75
CA LEU A 79 -3.16 -2.48 -8.20
C LEU A 79 -2.95 -2.77 -6.71
N LEU A 80 -3.99 -2.53 -5.94
CA LEU A 80 -4.10 -3.11 -4.61
C LEU A 80 -4.76 -4.48 -4.69
N GLY A 81 -4.56 -5.29 -3.67
CA GLY A 81 -5.22 -6.58 -3.58
C GLY A 81 -5.03 -7.23 -2.23
N THR A 82 -5.52 -8.44 -2.10
CA THR A 82 -5.36 -9.24 -0.89
C THR A 82 -4.30 -10.33 -1.11
N ALA A 83 -3.43 -10.53 -0.11
CA ALA A 83 -2.49 -11.64 -0.08
C ALA A 83 -3.11 -12.92 0.54
N GLU A 84 -4.36 -12.85 0.96
CA GLU A 84 -5.13 -13.96 1.52
C GLU A 84 -6.56 -13.96 0.96
N LEU A 85 -7.33 -14.99 1.25
CA LEU A 85 -8.75 -15.04 0.90
C LEU A 85 -9.52 -13.96 1.67
N ALA A 86 -10.21 -13.08 0.95
CA ALA A 86 -10.87 -11.91 1.51
C ALA A 86 -12.03 -12.29 2.43
N THR A 87 -12.08 -11.69 3.61
CA THR A 87 -13.17 -11.85 4.57
C THR A 87 -13.60 -10.49 5.11
N ASP A 88 -14.88 -10.39 5.46
CA ASP A 88 -15.40 -9.24 6.18
C ASP A 88 -14.89 -9.18 7.64
N TRP A 89 -15.34 -8.19 8.40
CA TRP A 89 -14.93 -8.04 9.81
C TRP A 89 -15.43 -9.19 10.71
N GLU A 90 -16.50 -9.87 10.35
CA GLU A 90 -17.03 -11.04 11.07
C GLU A 90 -16.31 -12.34 10.67
N GLY A 91 -15.53 -12.34 9.59
CA GLY A 91 -14.84 -13.49 9.03
C GLY A 91 -15.62 -14.22 7.95
N ASN A 92 -16.74 -13.66 7.45
CA ASN A 92 -17.47 -14.25 6.35
C ASN A 92 -16.73 -14.01 5.02
N PRO A 93 -16.77 -14.96 4.07
CA PRO A 93 -16.14 -14.83 2.78
C PRO A 93 -16.70 -13.64 1.97
N ILE A 94 -15.81 -12.84 1.39
CA ILE A 94 -16.14 -11.84 0.38
C ILE A 94 -15.84 -12.47 -0.99
N ASN A 95 -16.88 -12.64 -1.80
CA ASN A 95 -16.77 -13.32 -3.07
C ASN A 95 -16.69 -12.36 -4.26
N TRP A 96 -16.07 -12.82 -5.34
CA TRP A 96 -16.16 -12.15 -6.63
C TRP A 96 -17.62 -12.00 -7.05
N PRO A 97 -17.96 -10.92 -7.78
CA PRO A 97 -19.31 -10.75 -8.32
C PRO A 97 -19.71 -11.93 -9.24
N ASP A 98 -20.91 -12.48 -9.02
CA ASP A 98 -21.46 -13.56 -9.86
C ASP A 98 -22.06 -12.95 -11.15
N THR A 99 -21.19 -12.35 -11.97
CA THR A 99 -21.56 -11.76 -13.26
C THR A 99 -20.64 -12.27 -14.36
N GLN A 100 -21.16 -12.23 -15.61
CA GLN A 100 -20.48 -12.85 -16.73
C GLN A 100 -19.02 -12.43 -16.91
N PRO A 101 -18.61 -11.15 -16.79
CA PRO A 101 -17.21 -10.77 -16.95
C PRO A 101 -16.27 -11.45 -15.95
N TYR A 102 -16.71 -11.64 -14.70
CA TYR A 102 -15.91 -12.32 -13.67
C TYR A 102 -15.86 -13.82 -13.91
N ILE A 103 -16.97 -14.42 -14.30
CA ILE A 103 -17.04 -15.86 -14.64
C ILE A 103 -16.13 -16.18 -15.83
N ASP A 104 -16.20 -15.38 -16.90
CA ASP A 104 -15.36 -15.54 -18.09
C ASP A 104 -13.86 -15.34 -17.79
N ALA A 105 -13.55 -14.48 -16.82
CA ALA A 105 -12.19 -14.26 -16.31
C ALA A 105 -11.69 -15.39 -15.38
N GLY A 106 -12.55 -16.35 -15.02
CA GLY A 106 -12.22 -17.39 -14.04
C GLY A 106 -12.18 -16.89 -12.59
N LEU A 107 -12.69 -15.70 -12.31
CA LEU A 107 -12.76 -15.09 -10.98
C LEU A 107 -14.07 -15.52 -10.32
N VAL A 108 -14.05 -16.66 -9.65
CA VAL A 108 -15.22 -17.26 -9.00
C VAL A 108 -14.89 -17.60 -7.54
N GLY A 109 -15.91 -17.57 -6.70
CA GLY A 109 -15.76 -17.84 -5.26
C GLY A 109 -15.12 -16.68 -4.51
N GLN A 110 -14.35 -16.97 -3.47
CA GLN A 110 -13.78 -15.97 -2.57
C GLN A 110 -12.69 -15.14 -3.25
N MET A 111 -12.72 -13.81 -3.01
CA MET A 111 -11.77 -12.88 -3.61
C MET A 111 -10.35 -13.08 -3.07
N GLN A 112 -9.36 -12.96 -3.95
CA GLN A 112 -7.93 -12.97 -3.66
C GLN A 112 -7.18 -12.27 -4.79
N GLY A 113 -5.98 -11.76 -4.49
CA GLY A 113 -5.08 -11.15 -5.48
C GLY A 113 -5.48 -9.74 -5.88
N SER A 114 -5.11 -9.33 -7.06
CA SER A 114 -5.34 -7.99 -7.61
C SER A 114 -6.82 -7.64 -7.71
N ILE A 115 -7.17 -6.43 -7.27
CA ILE A 115 -8.56 -5.96 -7.19
C ILE A 115 -8.68 -4.64 -7.95
N ALA A 116 -9.65 -4.55 -8.87
CA ALA A 116 -9.97 -3.30 -9.54
C ALA A 116 -10.79 -2.39 -8.62
N TRP A 117 -10.69 -1.08 -8.84
CA TRP A 117 -11.35 -0.05 -8.02
C TRP A 117 -12.84 -0.26 -7.77
N HIS A 118 -13.58 -0.77 -8.75
CA HIS A 118 -15.03 -0.97 -8.66
C HIS A 118 -15.46 -2.32 -8.08
N SER A 119 -14.50 -3.18 -7.73
CA SER A 119 -14.76 -4.45 -7.09
C SER A 119 -15.25 -4.26 -5.64
N PRO A 120 -15.87 -5.28 -5.02
CA PRO A 120 -16.25 -5.21 -3.62
C PRO A 120 -15.09 -4.85 -2.70
N THR A 121 -15.37 -4.09 -1.64
CA THR A 121 -14.39 -3.76 -0.61
C THR A 121 -14.01 -5.01 0.19
N THR A 122 -12.74 -5.25 0.38
CA THR A 122 -12.20 -6.43 1.06
C THR A 122 -11.74 -6.16 2.49
N GLU A 123 -11.20 -4.97 2.75
CA GLU A 123 -10.72 -4.56 4.07
C GLU A 123 -11.78 -3.72 4.76
N ASN A 124 -12.52 -4.34 5.67
CA ASN A 124 -13.60 -3.72 6.44
C ASN A 124 -13.29 -3.83 7.95
N PRO A 125 -12.41 -2.97 8.51
CA PRO A 125 -12.15 -2.95 9.94
C PRO A 125 -13.39 -2.54 10.73
N ASP A 126 -13.60 -3.15 11.89
CA ASP A 126 -14.66 -2.74 12.80
C ASP A 126 -14.33 -1.40 13.47
N LEU A 127 -15.38 -0.62 13.75
CA LEU A 127 -15.23 0.69 14.38
C LEU A 127 -14.57 0.56 15.75
N GLY A 128 -13.45 1.27 15.92
CA GLY A 128 -12.67 1.26 17.16
C GLY A 128 -11.77 0.04 17.34
N SER A 129 -11.68 -0.85 16.34
CA SER A 129 -10.73 -1.95 16.35
C SER A 129 -9.29 -1.48 16.17
N THR A 130 -8.35 -2.28 16.68
CA THR A 130 -6.92 -2.18 16.37
C THR A 130 -6.51 -3.47 15.69
N GLU A 131 -5.96 -3.35 14.49
CA GLU A 131 -5.56 -4.48 13.67
C GLU A 131 -4.07 -4.39 13.32
N ILE A 132 -3.46 -5.51 12.93
CA ILE A 132 -2.14 -5.56 12.31
C ILE A 132 -2.33 -5.78 10.82
N TRP A 133 -1.71 -4.93 10.00
CA TRP A 133 -1.73 -5.06 8.55
C TRP A 133 -0.34 -5.46 8.04
N GLU A 134 -0.26 -6.60 7.41
CA GLU A 134 0.91 -7.07 6.67
C GLU A 134 0.73 -6.65 5.22
N ILE A 135 1.61 -5.74 4.75
CA ILE A 135 1.54 -5.18 3.40
C ILE A 135 2.68 -5.77 2.58
N TYR A 136 2.33 -6.65 1.65
CA TYR A 136 3.26 -7.34 0.76
C TYR A 136 3.48 -6.50 -0.49
N ASN A 137 4.69 -6.02 -0.71
CA ASN A 137 5.05 -5.35 -1.96
C ASN A 137 5.55 -6.40 -2.96
N ALA A 138 4.69 -6.80 -3.90
CA ALA A 138 5.00 -7.75 -4.97
C ALA A 138 5.31 -7.04 -6.30
N THR A 139 5.86 -5.82 -6.23
CA THR A 139 6.23 -5.00 -7.39
C THR A 139 7.74 -4.78 -7.44
N GLY A 140 8.25 -4.25 -8.54
CA GLY A 140 9.63 -3.84 -8.68
C GLY A 140 9.97 -2.51 -8.00
N ASP A 141 8.97 -1.73 -7.61
CA ASP A 141 9.12 -0.36 -7.13
C ASP A 141 8.84 -0.20 -5.64
N ALA A 142 9.31 0.90 -5.06
CA ALA A 142 8.95 1.31 -3.71
C ALA A 142 7.64 2.12 -3.73
N HIS A 143 6.70 1.77 -2.87
CA HIS A 143 5.41 2.43 -2.78
C HIS A 143 5.19 3.05 -1.39
N PRO A 144 4.78 4.33 -1.31
CA PRO A 144 4.30 4.90 -0.07
C PRO A 144 2.92 4.34 0.28
N VAL A 145 2.72 3.96 1.54
CA VAL A 145 1.41 3.54 2.05
C VAL A 145 0.79 4.68 2.85
N HIS A 146 -0.41 5.08 2.46
CA HIS A 146 -1.18 6.13 3.11
C HIS A 146 -2.57 5.63 3.47
N LEU A 147 -2.92 5.70 4.76
CA LEU A 147 -4.25 5.35 5.27
C LEU A 147 -4.98 6.62 5.69
N HIS A 148 -6.25 6.72 5.29
CA HIS A 148 -7.12 7.82 5.68
C HIS A 148 -7.82 7.53 7.02
N LEU A 149 -8.17 8.59 7.77
CA LEU A 149 -8.95 8.59 9.01
C LEU A 149 -8.32 7.88 10.21
N VAL A 150 -7.16 7.28 10.05
CA VAL A 150 -6.46 6.55 11.12
C VAL A 150 -5.01 6.96 11.16
N HIS A 151 -4.35 6.69 12.27
CA HIS A 151 -2.91 6.68 12.36
C HIS A 151 -2.44 5.25 12.61
N PHE A 152 -1.18 4.98 12.29
CA PHE A 152 -0.58 3.66 12.47
C PHE A 152 0.87 3.78 12.93
N ASP A 153 1.33 2.73 13.57
CA ASP A 153 2.72 2.54 13.94
C ASP A 153 3.33 1.46 13.06
N ILE A 154 4.54 1.71 12.56
CA ILE A 154 5.30 0.68 11.85
C ILE A 154 5.93 -0.24 12.87
N ILE A 155 5.51 -1.51 12.87
CA ILE A 155 6.03 -2.53 13.77
C ILE A 155 7.37 -3.07 13.25
N ASP A 156 7.41 -3.44 11.95
CA ASP A 156 8.57 -4.07 11.35
C ASP A 156 8.59 -3.90 9.83
N ARG A 157 9.71 -4.24 9.21
CA ARG A 157 9.91 -4.40 7.78
C ARG A 157 10.86 -5.57 7.55
N GLN A 158 10.48 -6.49 6.69
CA GLN A 158 11.28 -7.66 6.40
C GLN A 158 11.15 -8.08 4.94
N GLU A 159 12.20 -8.71 4.44
CA GLU A 159 12.15 -9.38 3.15
C GLU A 159 11.26 -10.61 3.24
N PHE A 160 10.60 -10.93 2.14
CA PHE A 160 9.81 -12.15 1.99
C PHE A 160 10.03 -12.78 0.62
N THR A 161 9.69 -14.05 0.50
CA THR A 161 9.67 -14.77 -0.77
C THR A 161 8.26 -15.29 -1.01
N ALA A 162 7.73 -15.07 -2.21
CA ALA A 162 6.43 -15.57 -2.61
C ALA A 162 6.43 -15.96 -4.09
N ASP A 163 5.56 -16.89 -4.45
CA ASP A 163 5.25 -17.19 -5.84
C ASP A 163 4.14 -16.25 -6.31
N VAL A 164 4.43 -15.50 -7.37
CA VAL A 164 3.44 -14.58 -7.98
C VAL A 164 2.82 -15.28 -9.18
N VAL A 165 1.49 -15.40 -9.17
CA VAL A 165 0.72 -16.11 -10.20
C VAL A 165 -0.15 -15.13 -10.96
N ASP A 166 -0.20 -15.24 -12.29
CA ASP A 166 -1.05 -14.42 -13.15
C ASP A 166 -2.53 -14.57 -12.77
N GLN A 167 -3.23 -13.46 -12.80
CA GLN A 167 -4.66 -13.37 -12.58
C GLN A 167 -5.26 -12.33 -13.51
N ALA A 168 -6.45 -12.57 -14.02
CA ALA A 168 -7.20 -11.55 -14.73
C ALA A 168 -7.73 -10.48 -13.76
N VAL A 169 -7.86 -9.25 -14.26
CA VAL A 169 -8.55 -8.15 -13.56
C VAL A 169 -9.68 -7.66 -14.45
N VAL A 170 -10.91 -7.69 -13.95
CA VAL A 170 -12.08 -7.19 -14.67
C VAL A 170 -12.12 -5.68 -14.55
N GLN A 171 -11.95 -4.97 -15.66
CA GLN A 171 -12.01 -3.52 -15.75
C GLN A 171 -13.46 -3.01 -15.64
N HIS A 172 -13.64 -1.72 -15.38
CA HIS A 172 -14.96 -1.11 -15.18
C HIS A 172 -15.93 -1.36 -16.34
N ASN A 173 -15.44 -1.43 -17.55
CA ASN A 173 -16.20 -1.70 -18.77
C ASN A 173 -16.36 -3.20 -19.11
N GLY A 174 -15.91 -4.10 -18.22
CA GLY A 174 -15.95 -5.55 -18.41
C GLY A 174 -14.80 -6.12 -19.27
N LEU A 175 -13.87 -5.29 -19.74
CA LEU A 175 -12.66 -5.74 -20.41
C LEU A 175 -11.67 -6.32 -19.39
N LEU A 176 -10.78 -7.19 -19.86
CA LEU A 176 -9.82 -7.87 -19.02
C LEU A 176 -8.47 -7.16 -19.05
N GLY A 177 -7.94 -6.86 -17.89
CA GLY A 177 -6.55 -6.53 -17.67
C GLY A 177 -5.78 -7.69 -17.05
N GLN A 178 -4.47 -7.52 -16.90
CA GLN A 178 -3.59 -8.43 -16.17
C GLN A 178 -3.40 -7.94 -14.75
N GLY A 179 -3.42 -8.84 -13.81
CA GLY A 179 -3.03 -8.67 -12.43
C GLY A 179 -2.36 -9.94 -11.92
N PHE A 180 -2.22 -10.04 -10.60
CA PHE A 180 -1.50 -11.13 -9.95
C PHE A 180 -2.15 -11.51 -8.63
N ARG A 181 -1.75 -12.67 -8.12
CA ARG A 181 -1.99 -13.11 -6.74
C ARG A 181 -0.73 -13.75 -6.16
N LEU A 182 -0.61 -13.74 -4.85
CA LEU A 182 0.39 -14.47 -4.07
C LEU A 182 -0.09 -15.85 -3.70
#